data_8967b1d40b3d366a917d0fd832a3ff58
#
_entry.id   8967b1d40b3d366a917d0fd832a3ff58
#
_cell.length_a   1.000
_cell.length_b   1.000
_cell.length_c   1.000
_cell.angle_alpha   90.00
_cell.angle_beta   90.00
_cell.angle_gamma   90.00
#
_symmetry.space_group_name_H-M   'P 1'
#
loop_
_entity.id
_entity.type
_entity.pdbx_description
1 polymer ?
#
loop_
_entity_poly.entity_id
_entity_poly.type
_entity_poly.pdbx_seq_one_letter_code
_entity_poly.pdbx_strand_id
1 'polypeptide(L)'
;MCTLSALVLKSTTAHVFHIGDARVYRLAGPSLEQLTQDHRVWVSGDESYLSRAIGFNPQIEIDYRSLEIERGDVFVLATDGVHEHVDGRFVAAAIRGAQGSLDEAARAIVAEAYRRGSGDNLTVQIVAVEDIPQHGISELQQQLARLAPAPLLEARAEIDGYRIVREIHASARSHIYLALDLQTEALVALKTPSTDMQGDRDHLERFLMEEWIARRLNSPHVLKPCLQSRKRNYLYVVTEYVEGQTLTQWMIDNPKPALETVRGIVEQIAKGVQAFHRMEMLHQDLRPENIMIDSTGTVKIIDFGSTRVAGVVESAGPDERVYPLGTVQYTAPEYFLGEAGTTRSDIFSLGVISYQMLSGKLPYGAEAARTRTKAAQRKLRYQSLLGEHREIPAWIDAALRKAVQPDPYQRYEELSEFIHDLRHPNQALLNEKDPPLIDRNPLFFWKCVSFILAIVIALLLLFR
;
A
#
# COMPACT_ATOMS: atom_id res chain seq x y z
N MET A 1 5.63 16.96 -24.07
CA MET A 1 4.81 16.65 -22.88
C MET A 1 3.44 16.22 -23.35
N CYS A 2 2.84 15.23 -22.66
CA CYS A 2 1.49 14.78 -23.03
C CYS A 2 0.74 14.35 -21.76
N THR A 3 -0.56 14.57 -21.70
CA THR A 3 -1.46 14.08 -20.67
C THR A 3 -2.01 12.71 -21.10
N LEU A 4 -2.38 11.85 -20.14
CA LEU A 4 -2.96 10.55 -20.41
C LEU A 4 -4.00 10.20 -19.35
N SER A 5 -5.20 9.87 -19.80
CA SER A 5 -6.20 9.22 -18.98
C SER A 5 -6.63 7.92 -19.65
N ALA A 6 -6.57 6.82 -18.91
CA ALA A 6 -6.96 5.50 -19.39
C ALA A 6 -7.98 4.86 -18.46
N LEU A 7 -9.06 4.35 -19.05
CA LEU A 7 -10.07 3.54 -18.36
C LEU A 7 -9.95 2.09 -18.84
N VAL A 8 -9.66 1.19 -17.90
CA VAL A 8 -9.59 -0.26 -18.18
C VAL A 8 -10.71 -0.95 -17.43
N LEU A 9 -11.65 -1.53 -18.15
CA LEU A 9 -12.73 -2.33 -17.57
C LEU A 9 -12.29 -3.80 -17.52
N LYS A 10 -12.23 -4.36 -16.33
CA LYS A 10 -11.82 -5.74 -16.13
C LYS A 10 -12.72 -6.42 -15.10
N SER A 11 -13.42 -7.47 -15.53
CA SER A 11 -14.41 -8.17 -14.70
C SER A 11 -15.45 -7.18 -14.16
N THR A 12 -15.57 -7.05 -12.84
CA THR A 12 -16.50 -6.15 -12.14
C THR A 12 -15.84 -4.85 -11.69
N THR A 13 -14.64 -4.53 -12.19
CA THR A 13 -13.85 -3.39 -11.73
C THR A 13 -13.42 -2.49 -12.88
N ALA A 14 -13.60 -1.19 -12.70
CA ALA A 14 -12.99 -0.16 -13.53
C ALA A 14 -11.68 0.31 -12.88
N HIS A 15 -10.62 0.36 -13.68
CA HIS A 15 -9.31 0.88 -13.30
C HIS A 15 -9.07 2.17 -14.08
N VAL A 16 -8.88 3.27 -13.37
CA VAL A 16 -8.60 4.59 -13.94
C VAL A 16 -7.14 4.92 -13.67
N PHE A 17 -6.38 5.17 -14.74
CA PHE A 17 -5.00 5.66 -14.69
C PHE A 17 -4.98 7.07 -15.21
N HIS A 18 -4.33 8.01 -14.49
CA HIS A 18 -4.40 9.40 -14.85
C HIS A 18 -3.08 10.14 -14.61
N ILE A 19 -2.69 10.97 -15.59
CA ILE A 19 -1.65 11.98 -15.47
C ILE A 19 -2.00 13.15 -16.40
N GLY A 20 -2.12 14.35 -15.83
CA GLY A 20 -2.45 15.58 -16.58
C GLY A 20 -3.75 16.22 -16.10
N ASP A 21 -4.52 16.75 -17.03
CA ASP A 21 -5.76 17.51 -16.79
C ASP A 21 -6.97 17.07 -17.62
N ALA A 22 -6.83 16.00 -18.41
CA ALA A 22 -7.99 15.34 -18.98
C ALA A 22 -8.79 14.63 -17.87
N ARG A 23 -10.11 14.66 -17.93
CA ARG A 23 -10.96 14.15 -16.86
C ARG A 23 -11.69 12.88 -17.24
N VAL A 24 -11.81 11.97 -16.26
CA VAL A 24 -12.67 10.80 -16.32
C VAL A 24 -13.81 10.99 -15.33
N TYR A 25 -15.03 10.75 -15.80
CA TYR A 25 -16.24 10.87 -15.00
C TYR A 25 -17.03 9.56 -15.02
N ARG A 26 -17.82 9.31 -13.97
CA ARG A 26 -18.91 8.33 -13.95
C ARG A 26 -20.25 9.05 -13.90
N LEU A 27 -21.22 8.59 -14.67
CA LEU A 27 -22.57 9.13 -14.65
C LEU A 27 -23.28 8.64 -13.37
N ALA A 28 -23.56 9.56 -12.46
CA ALA A 28 -24.26 9.29 -11.19
C ALA A 28 -25.64 9.96 -11.21
N GLY A 29 -26.66 9.25 -11.67
CA GLY A 29 -28.01 9.80 -11.82
C GLY A 29 -28.02 11.05 -12.73
N PRO A 30 -28.43 12.23 -12.25
CA PRO A 30 -28.49 13.47 -13.05
C PRO A 30 -27.17 14.21 -13.19
N SER A 31 -26.10 13.77 -12.55
CA SER A 31 -24.79 14.45 -12.48
C SER A 31 -23.66 13.54 -12.90
N LEU A 32 -22.48 14.12 -13.09
CA LEU A 32 -21.23 13.41 -13.27
C LEU A 32 -20.42 13.44 -11.97
N GLU A 33 -19.94 12.28 -11.55
CA GLU A 33 -18.90 12.15 -10.54
C GLU A 33 -17.54 12.19 -11.22
N GLN A 34 -16.69 13.14 -10.86
CA GLN A 34 -15.32 13.20 -11.37
C GLN A 34 -14.45 12.17 -10.64
N LEU A 35 -13.78 11.30 -11.40
CA LEU A 35 -12.94 10.21 -10.88
C LEU A 35 -11.45 10.59 -10.84
N THR A 36 -11.03 11.57 -11.63
CA THR A 36 -9.64 12.05 -11.72
C THR A 36 -9.49 13.42 -11.07
N GLN A 37 -8.27 13.74 -10.64
CA GLN A 37 -7.92 15.07 -10.13
C GLN A 37 -6.96 15.74 -11.10
N ASP A 38 -7.25 16.99 -11.47
CA ASP A 38 -6.42 17.74 -12.42
C ASP A 38 -5.04 18.02 -11.80
N HIS A 39 -3.99 17.71 -12.54
CA HIS A 39 -2.61 18.02 -12.16
C HIS A 39 -2.25 19.43 -12.66
N ARG A 40 -2.88 20.44 -12.05
CA ARG A 40 -2.63 21.86 -12.36
C ARG A 40 -2.21 22.63 -11.11
N VAL A 41 -1.30 23.58 -11.30
CA VAL A 41 -0.91 24.56 -10.28
C VAL A 41 -1.36 25.93 -10.76
N TRP A 42 -2.13 26.62 -9.94
CA TRP A 42 -2.59 27.97 -10.18
C TRP A 42 -1.51 28.97 -9.72
N VAL A 43 -1.03 29.83 -10.62
CA VAL A 43 0.01 30.83 -10.31
C VAL A 43 -0.57 32.20 -10.07
N SER A 44 -1.64 32.57 -10.78
CA SER A 44 -2.45 33.78 -10.56
C SER A 44 -3.87 33.55 -11.09
N GLY A 45 -4.83 34.37 -10.68
CA GLY A 45 -6.27 34.17 -10.82
C GLY A 45 -6.81 33.49 -12.09
N ASP A 46 -6.14 33.63 -13.26
CA ASP A 46 -6.55 33.03 -14.52
C ASP A 46 -5.45 32.20 -15.21
N GLU A 47 -4.26 32.05 -14.60
CA GLU A 47 -3.16 31.29 -15.20
C GLU A 47 -2.86 30.02 -14.40
N SER A 48 -3.02 28.85 -15.02
CA SER A 48 -2.64 27.56 -14.49
C SER A 48 -1.66 26.84 -15.40
N TYR A 49 -0.77 26.06 -14.82
CA TYR A 49 0.20 25.22 -15.53
C TYR A 49 0.07 23.78 -15.10
N LEU A 50 0.33 22.85 -16.03
CA LEU A 50 0.41 21.44 -15.70
C LEU A 50 1.53 21.19 -14.69
N SER A 51 1.22 20.55 -13.59
CA SER A 51 2.19 20.13 -12.57
C SER A 51 2.77 18.74 -12.84
N ARG A 52 2.00 17.87 -13.54
CA ARG A 52 2.42 16.53 -13.92
C ARG A 52 1.94 16.19 -15.34
N ALA A 53 2.85 15.66 -16.17
CA ALA A 53 2.58 15.16 -17.52
C ALA A 53 3.66 14.14 -17.92
N ILE A 54 3.37 13.29 -18.87
CA ILE A 54 4.36 12.38 -19.47
C ILE A 54 5.43 13.20 -20.16
N GLY A 55 6.71 12.92 -19.83
CA GLY A 55 7.85 13.65 -20.38
C GLY A 55 8.19 14.96 -19.65
N PHE A 56 7.53 15.24 -18.51
CA PHE A 56 7.88 16.36 -17.64
C PHE A 56 9.06 16.01 -16.73
N ASN A 57 9.02 14.83 -16.12
CA ASN A 57 10.06 14.30 -15.25
C ASN A 57 10.56 12.94 -15.76
N PRO A 58 11.81 12.54 -15.44
CA PRO A 58 12.31 11.20 -15.75
C PRO A 58 11.51 10.07 -15.08
N GLN A 59 10.87 10.34 -13.95
CA GLN A 59 9.97 9.41 -13.27
C GLN A 59 8.52 9.85 -13.51
N ILE A 60 7.71 8.91 -13.99
CA ILE A 60 6.30 9.14 -14.25
C ILE A 60 5.50 8.78 -12.98
N GLU A 61 4.77 9.75 -12.44
CA GLU A 61 3.83 9.55 -11.33
C GLU A 61 2.40 9.54 -11.91
N ILE A 62 1.80 8.35 -11.95
CA ILE A 62 0.45 8.12 -12.45
C ILE A 62 -0.48 7.93 -11.26
N ASP A 63 -1.57 8.70 -11.22
CA ASP A 63 -2.66 8.46 -10.29
C ASP A 63 -3.43 7.22 -10.75
N TYR A 64 -3.78 6.37 -9.79
CA TYR A 64 -4.57 5.18 -10.01
C TYR A 64 -5.76 5.16 -9.06
N ARG A 65 -6.94 4.86 -9.62
CA ARG A 65 -8.17 4.63 -8.85
C ARG A 65 -8.86 3.39 -9.39
N SER A 66 -9.39 2.56 -8.50
CA SER A 66 -10.29 1.47 -8.86
C SER A 66 -11.66 1.68 -8.25
N LEU A 67 -12.69 1.19 -8.94
CA LEU A 67 -14.06 1.23 -8.45
C LEU A 67 -14.83 0.04 -9.00
N GLU A 68 -15.79 -0.43 -8.23
CA GLU A 68 -16.74 -1.44 -8.70
C GLU A 68 -17.67 -0.86 -9.75
N ILE A 69 -17.95 -1.66 -10.77
CA ILE A 69 -18.87 -1.30 -11.84
C ILE A 69 -20.09 -2.22 -11.83
N GLU A 70 -21.20 -1.62 -12.21
CA GLU A 70 -22.47 -2.31 -12.37
C GLU A 70 -22.95 -2.22 -13.83
N ARG A 71 -23.84 -3.14 -14.21
CA ARG A 71 -24.51 -3.05 -15.51
C ARG A 71 -25.27 -1.74 -15.61
N GLY A 72 -25.06 -1.01 -16.69
CA GLY A 72 -25.66 0.31 -16.93
C GLY A 72 -24.80 1.48 -16.51
N ASP A 73 -23.63 1.25 -15.89
CA ASP A 73 -22.67 2.33 -15.64
C ASP A 73 -22.20 2.98 -16.94
N VAL A 74 -22.05 4.29 -16.90
CA VAL A 74 -21.55 5.06 -18.04
C VAL A 74 -20.39 5.93 -17.58
N PHE A 75 -19.28 5.82 -18.29
CA PHE A 75 -18.08 6.63 -18.08
C PHE A 75 -17.91 7.64 -19.24
N VAL A 76 -17.37 8.80 -18.90
CA VAL A 76 -17.06 9.87 -19.86
C VAL A 76 -15.62 10.30 -19.68
N LEU A 77 -14.83 10.25 -20.74
CA LEU A 77 -13.50 10.81 -20.78
C LEU A 77 -13.55 12.08 -21.63
N ALA A 78 -13.01 13.18 -21.13
CA ALA A 78 -13.06 14.47 -21.81
C ALA A 78 -11.73 15.23 -21.67
N THR A 79 -11.28 15.86 -22.76
CA THR A 79 -10.17 16.80 -22.71
C THR A 79 -10.61 18.14 -22.10
N ASP A 80 -9.65 18.96 -21.68
CA ASP A 80 -9.87 20.27 -21.08
C ASP A 80 -10.68 21.19 -21.98
N GLY A 81 -10.43 21.22 -23.30
CA GLY A 81 -11.23 21.96 -24.26
C GLY A 81 -12.74 21.65 -24.18
N VAL A 82 -13.13 20.48 -23.67
CA VAL A 82 -14.54 20.13 -23.49
C VAL A 82 -15.01 20.45 -22.08
N HIS A 83 -14.34 19.95 -21.05
CA HIS A 83 -14.85 20.04 -19.68
C HIS A 83 -14.76 21.44 -19.07
N GLU A 84 -13.94 22.34 -19.62
CA GLU A 84 -13.90 23.74 -19.21
C GLU A 84 -15.07 24.55 -19.78
N HIS A 85 -15.68 24.09 -20.87
CA HIS A 85 -16.74 24.82 -21.59
C HIS A 85 -18.12 24.20 -21.38
N VAL A 86 -18.21 22.88 -21.09
CA VAL A 86 -19.50 22.18 -20.97
C VAL A 86 -19.64 21.65 -19.54
N ASP A 87 -20.72 22.03 -18.88
CA ASP A 87 -21.02 21.59 -17.54
C ASP A 87 -21.54 20.14 -17.51
N GLY A 88 -21.30 19.46 -16.37
CA GLY A 88 -21.65 18.06 -16.19
C GLY A 88 -23.17 17.76 -16.32
N ARG A 89 -24.03 18.77 -16.09
CA ARG A 89 -25.50 18.60 -16.24
C ARG A 89 -25.87 18.48 -17.70
N PHE A 90 -25.25 19.28 -18.57
CA PHE A 90 -25.46 19.17 -20.01
C PHE A 90 -24.99 17.82 -20.54
N VAL A 91 -23.78 17.39 -20.13
CA VAL A 91 -23.22 16.07 -20.52
C VAL A 91 -24.16 14.95 -20.10
N ALA A 92 -24.61 14.95 -18.85
CA ALA A 92 -25.56 13.94 -18.34
C ALA A 92 -26.92 13.98 -19.09
N ALA A 93 -27.40 15.16 -19.46
CA ALA A 93 -28.65 15.31 -20.24
C ALA A 93 -28.48 14.82 -21.69
N ALA A 94 -27.35 15.10 -22.32
CA ALA A 94 -27.04 14.64 -23.68
C ALA A 94 -26.98 13.12 -23.76
N ILE A 95 -26.31 12.47 -22.78
CA ILE A 95 -26.22 11.01 -22.74
C ILE A 95 -27.60 10.37 -22.57
N ARG A 96 -28.45 10.90 -21.67
CA ARG A 96 -29.79 10.37 -21.44
C ARG A 96 -30.75 10.64 -22.59
N GLY A 97 -30.60 11.78 -23.28
CA GLY A 97 -31.45 12.18 -24.40
C GLY A 97 -31.17 11.44 -25.71
N ALA A 98 -30.01 10.83 -25.83
CA ALA A 98 -29.56 10.20 -27.06
C ALA A 98 -30.16 8.82 -27.36
N GLN A 99 -31.18 8.39 -26.61
CA GLN A 99 -31.96 7.14 -26.81
C GLN A 99 -31.10 5.89 -27.14
N GLY A 100 -29.89 5.80 -26.55
CA GLY A 100 -28.96 4.69 -26.72
C GLY A 100 -27.84 4.91 -27.74
N SER A 101 -27.85 6.01 -28.49
CA SER A 101 -26.75 6.37 -29.40
C SER A 101 -25.69 7.20 -28.68
N LEU A 102 -24.70 6.54 -28.08
CA LEU A 102 -23.59 7.24 -27.38
C LEU A 102 -22.78 8.13 -28.33
N ASP A 103 -22.71 7.78 -29.61
CA ASP A 103 -22.03 8.59 -30.64
C ASP A 103 -22.74 9.92 -30.88
N GLU A 104 -24.09 9.94 -30.90
CA GLU A 104 -24.86 11.18 -30.99
C GLU A 104 -24.67 12.05 -29.73
N ALA A 105 -24.65 11.45 -28.54
CA ALA A 105 -24.36 12.16 -27.30
C ALA A 105 -22.96 12.79 -27.33
N ALA A 106 -21.94 12.05 -27.75
CA ALA A 106 -20.57 12.56 -27.85
C ALA A 106 -20.47 13.73 -28.85
N ARG A 107 -21.11 13.62 -30.01
CA ARG A 107 -21.16 14.71 -31.02
C ARG A 107 -21.87 15.95 -30.47
N ALA A 108 -22.98 15.78 -29.76
CA ALA A 108 -23.72 16.90 -29.17
C ALA A 108 -22.87 17.64 -28.10
N ILE A 109 -22.11 16.90 -27.30
CA ILE A 109 -21.23 17.48 -26.29
C ILE A 109 -20.09 18.29 -26.94
N VAL A 110 -19.43 17.72 -27.94
CA VAL A 110 -18.37 18.42 -28.70
C VAL A 110 -18.92 19.67 -29.41
N ALA A 111 -20.08 19.58 -30.05
CA ALA A 111 -20.71 20.70 -30.69
C ALA A 111 -21.07 21.83 -29.74
N GLU A 112 -21.52 21.49 -28.54
CA GLU A 112 -21.82 22.46 -27.48
C GLU A 112 -20.55 23.14 -26.94
N ALA A 113 -19.46 22.40 -26.76
CA ALA A 113 -18.17 22.97 -26.33
C ALA A 113 -17.67 23.99 -27.37
N TYR A 114 -17.75 23.63 -28.64
CA TYR A 114 -17.40 24.54 -29.75
C TYR A 114 -18.31 25.78 -29.78
N ARG A 115 -19.62 25.60 -29.64
CA ARG A 115 -20.61 26.71 -29.60
C ARG A 115 -20.35 27.67 -28.45
N ARG A 116 -19.85 27.17 -27.32
CA ARG A 116 -19.49 28.00 -26.14
C ARG A 116 -18.12 28.66 -26.26
N GLY A 117 -17.45 28.54 -27.38
CA GLY A 117 -16.24 29.26 -27.70
C GLY A 117 -14.93 28.55 -27.32
N SER A 118 -14.94 27.24 -27.17
CA SER A 118 -13.70 26.50 -26.99
C SER A 118 -12.81 26.63 -28.23
N GLY A 119 -11.56 27.01 -27.99
CA GLY A 119 -10.52 27.14 -29.03
C GLY A 119 -9.49 26.01 -29.03
N ASP A 120 -9.70 24.98 -28.19
CA ASP A 120 -8.77 23.88 -28.01
C ASP A 120 -9.26 22.57 -28.66
N ASN A 121 -8.46 21.52 -28.60
CA ASN A 121 -8.80 20.20 -29.09
C ASN A 121 -9.99 19.60 -28.31
N LEU A 122 -11.06 19.25 -29.03
CA LEU A 122 -12.30 18.75 -28.45
C LEU A 122 -12.38 17.23 -28.62
N THR A 123 -12.18 16.50 -27.53
CA THR A 123 -12.31 15.04 -27.55
C THR A 123 -13.20 14.57 -26.40
N VAL A 124 -14.20 13.75 -26.72
CA VAL A 124 -15.07 13.06 -25.76
C VAL A 124 -15.16 11.60 -26.15
N GLN A 125 -15.00 10.74 -25.19
CA GLN A 125 -15.26 9.32 -25.31
C GLN A 125 -16.29 8.91 -24.24
N ILE A 126 -17.33 8.17 -24.65
CA ILE A 126 -18.38 7.68 -23.74
C ILE A 126 -18.35 6.15 -23.81
N VAL A 127 -18.27 5.53 -22.64
CA VAL A 127 -18.22 4.07 -22.47
C VAL A 127 -19.37 3.63 -21.59
N ALA A 128 -20.27 2.78 -22.10
CA ALA A 128 -21.34 2.19 -21.33
C ALA A 128 -21.03 0.73 -21.00
N VAL A 129 -21.31 0.31 -19.79
CA VAL A 129 -21.19 -1.07 -19.33
C VAL A 129 -22.50 -1.78 -19.65
N GLU A 130 -22.53 -2.53 -20.76
CA GLU A 130 -23.75 -3.24 -21.22
C GLU A 130 -24.00 -4.52 -20.42
N ASP A 131 -22.92 -5.23 -20.09
CA ASP A 131 -22.97 -6.46 -19.28
C ASP A 131 -21.70 -6.65 -18.46
N ILE A 132 -21.82 -7.35 -17.37
CA ILE A 132 -20.70 -7.65 -16.48
C ILE A 132 -20.60 -9.17 -16.35
N PRO A 133 -19.41 -9.76 -16.59
CA PRO A 133 -19.22 -11.16 -16.34
C PRO A 133 -19.43 -11.43 -14.84
N GLN A 134 -20.30 -12.35 -14.49
CA GLN A 134 -20.64 -12.70 -13.09
C GLN A 134 -19.47 -13.29 -12.27
N HIS A 135 -18.19 -13.05 -12.63
CA HIS A 135 -17.08 -13.91 -12.30
C HIS A 135 -15.75 -13.18 -12.04
N GLY A 136 -15.67 -12.31 -11.06
CA GLY A 136 -14.37 -11.82 -10.57
C GLY A 136 -13.71 -12.82 -9.57
N ILE A 137 -14.48 -13.43 -8.71
CA ILE A 137 -14.05 -14.47 -7.75
C ILE A 137 -13.98 -15.84 -8.42
N SER A 138 -14.69 -16.06 -9.51
CA SER A 138 -14.83 -17.37 -10.13
C SER A 138 -13.61 -17.84 -10.93
N GLU A 139 -12.76 -16.94 -11.41
CA GLU A 139 -11.55 -17.39 -12.14
C GLU A 139 -10.56 -18.03 -11.17
N LEU A 140 -10.38 -17.44 -9.99
CA LEU A 140 -9.63 -18.05 -8.88
C LEU A 140 -10.32 -19.31 -8.36
N GLN A 141 -11.64 -19.31 -8.20
CA GLN A 141 -12.42 -20.49 -7.78
C GLN A 141 -12.43 -21.60 -8.82
N GLN A 142 -12.45 -21.27 -10.11
CA GLN A 142 -12.32 -22.25 -11.19
C GLN A 142 -10.90 -22.82 -11.26
N GLN A 143 -9.87 -22.05 -10.97
CA GLN A 143 -8.50 -22.55 -10.85
C GLN A 143 -8.38 -23.51 -9.67
N LEU A 144 -8.92 -23.14 -8.49
CA LEU A 144 -8.96 -24.01 -7.31
C LEU A 144 -9.68 -25.34 -7.57
N ALA A 145 -10.78 -25.30 -8.33
CA ALA A 145 -11.56 -26.50 -8.66
C ALA A 145 -10.86 -27.42 -9.66
N ARG A 146 -9.88 -26.92 -10.42
CA ARG A 146 -9.19 -27.66 -11.49
C ARG A 146 -7.81 -28.20 -11.10
N LEU A 147 -7.14 -27.55 -10.13
CA LEU A 147 -5.78 -27.91 -9.73
C LEU A 147 -5.81 -28.85 -8.52
N ALA A 148 -5.11 -29.96 -8.61
CA ALA A 148 -4.92 -30.84 -7.47
C ALA A 148 -3.97 -30.19 -6.45
N PRO A 149 -4.16 -30.41 -5.15
CA PRO A 149 -3.16 -30.04 -4.16
C PRO A 149 -1.81 -30.68 -4.50
N ALA A 150 -0.73 -29.92 -4.38
CA ALA A 150 0.61 -30.47 -4.59
C ALA A 150 0.93 -31.45 -3.45
N PRO A 151 1.51 -32.63 -3.77
CA PRO A 151 2.03 -33.52 -2.74
C PRO A 151 3.23 -32.91 -2.03
N LEU A 152 3.63 -33.47 -0.88
CA LEU A 152 4.92 -33.14 -0.30
C LEU A 152 6.04 -33.54 -1.25
N LEU A 153 6.93 -32.61 -1.57
CA LEU A 153 7.95 -32.80 -2.59
C LEU A 153 9.30 -33.11 -1.94
N GLU A 154 9.91 -34.18 -2.39
CA GLU A 154 11.28 -34.55 -1.97
C GLU A 154 12.30 -34.07 -3.01
N ALA A 155 13.57 -34.02 -2.60
CA ALA A 155 14.67 -33.71 -3.51
C ALA A 155 14.66 -34.68 -4.71
N ARG A 156 14.86 -34.14 -5.92
CA ARG A 156 14.80 -34.80 -7.23
C ARG A 156 13.39 -35.16 -7.72
N ALA A 157 12.33 -34.91 -6.94
CA ALA A 157 10.97 -35.06 -7.46
C ALA A 157 10.72 -34.05 -8.60
N GLU A 158 9.89 -34.48 -9.57
CA GLU A 158 9.49 -33.61 -10.68
C GLU A 158 7.99 -33.29 -10.60
N ILE A 159 7.64 -32.03 -10.74
CA ILE A 159 6.26 -31.52 -10.76
C ILE A 159 6.11 -30.54 -11.91
N ASP A 160 5.23 -30.80 -12.86
CA ASP A 160 4.90 -29.93 -14.00
C ASP A 160 6.14 -29.33 -14.72
N GLY A 161 7.25 -30.12 -14.84
CA GLY A 161 8.48 -29.68 -15.48
C GLY A 161 9.45 -28.89 -14.59
N TYR A 162 9.23 -28.89 -13.28
CA TYR A 162 10.19 -28.41 -12.29
C TYR A 162 10.81 -29.60 -11.55
N ARG A 163 12.13 -29.62 -11.42
CA ARG A 163 12.85 -30.58 -10.60
C ARG A 163 13.24 -29.95 -9.27
N ILE A 164 12.76 -30.55 -8.18
CA ILE A 164 13.07 -30.09 -6.83
C ILE A 164 14.54 -30.32 -6.51
N VAL A 165 15.23 -29.27 -6.10
CA VAL A 165 16.62 -29.33 -5.64
C VAL A 165 16.65 -29.62 -4.13
N ARG A 166 15.94 -28.81 -3.36
CA ARG A 166 15.80 -28.94 -1.90
C ARG A 166 14.63 -28.10 -1.38
N GLU A 167 14.17 -28.40 -0.20
CA GLU A 167 13.31 -27.51 0.55
C GLU A 167 14.11 -26.30 1.09
N ILE A 168 13.57 -25.10 0.96
CA ILE A 168 14.15 -23.85 1.50
C ILE A 168 13.52 -23.51 2.84
N HIS A 169 12.17 -23.62 2.91
CA HIS A 169 11.39 -23.24 4.07
C HIS A 169 10.13 -24.06 4.18
N ALA A 170 9.79 -24.48 5.41
CA ALA A 170 8.54 -25.14 5.75
C ALA A 170 7.83 -24.39 6.87
N SER A 171 6.55 -24.18 6.75
CA SER A 171 5.67 -23.61 7.76
C SER A 171 4.36 -24.40 7.84
N ALA A 172 3.55 -24.13 8.85
CA ALA A 172 2.21 -24.73 8.94
C ALA A 172 1.28 -24.35 7.77
N ARG A 173 1.63 -23.32 6.98
CA ARG A 173 0.80 -22.79 5.89
C ARG A 173 1.30 -23.16 4.50
N SER A 174 2.62 -23.25 4.31
CA SER A 174 3.22 -23.47 2.99
C SER A 174 4.61 -24.08 3.08
N HIS A 175 5.01 -24.76 2.01
CA HIS A 175 6.36 -25.23 1.75
C HIS A 175 6.97 -24.45 0.60
N ILE A 176 8.23 -24.08 0.69
CA ILE A 176 8.98 -23.38 -0.36
C ILE A 176 10.18 -24.24 -0.73
N TYR A 177 10.29 -24.54 -2.01
CA TYR A 177 11.35 -25.36 -2.57
C TYR A 177 12.21 -24.55 -3.53
N LEU A 178 13.51 -24.79 -3.50
CA LEU A 178 14.39 -24.46 -4.61
C LEU A 178 14.16 -25.52 -5.70
N ALA A 179 13.80 -25.10 -6.89
CA ALA A 179 13.57 -25.98 -8.01
C ALA A 179 14.32 -25.50 -9.26
N LEU A 180 14.68 -26.45 -10.11
CA LEU A 180 15.21 -26.19 -11.45
C LEU A 180 14.06 -26.29 -12.45
N ASP A 181 13.81 -25.21 -13.16
CA ASP A 181 12.92 -25.24 -14.32
C ASP A 181 13.61 -25.99 -15.48
N LEU A 182 13.06 -27.15 -15.85
CA LEU A 182 13.67 -27.99 -16.88
C LEU A 182 13.55 -27.44 -18.31
N GLN A 183 12.75 -26.39 -18.52
CA GLN A 183 12.60 -25.74 -19.82
C GLN A 183 13.57 -24.57 -20.01
N THR A 184 13.78 -23.78 -18.95
CA THR A 184 14.63 -22.58 -19.00
C THR A 184 15.98 -22.77 -18.36
N GLU A 185 16.21 -23.92 -17.69
CA GLU A 185 17.40 -24.24 -16.88
C GLU A 185 17.67 -23.22 -15.75
N ALA A 186 16.66 -22.43 -15.39
CA ALA A 186 16.76 -21.43 -14.33
C ALA A 186 16.38 -21.99 -12.97
N LEU A 187 17.06 -21.52 -11.91
CA LEU A 187 16.65 -21.79 -10.53
C LEU A 187 15.46 -20.88 -10.17
N VAL A 188 14.43 -21.48 -9.59
CA VAL A 188 13.19 -20.82 -9.19
C VAL A 188 12.81 -21.19 -7.76
N ALA A 189 12.02 -20.36 -7.10
CA ALA A 189 11.35 -20.71 -5.86
C ALA A 189 9.93 -21.20 -6.18
N LEU A 190 9.64 -22.45 -5.79
CA LEU A 190 8.33 -23.06 -5.95
C LEU A 190 7.66 -23.17 -4.58
N LYS A 191 6.55 -22.46 -4.39
CA LYS A 191 5.75 -22.44 -3.17
C LYS A 191 4.51 -23.30 -3.34
N THR A 192 4.25 -24.21 -2.38
CA THR A 192 3.03 -25.01 -2.33
C THR A 192 2.27 -24.76 -1.05
N PRO A 193 0.93 -24.85 -1.00
CA PRO A 193 0.19 -24.90 0.24
C PRO A 193 0.61 -26.10 1.09
N SER A 194 0.63 -25.95 2.41
CA SER A 194 0.85 -27.09 3.32
C SER A 194 -0.27 -28.11 3.17
N THR A 195 0.05 -29.40 3.36
CA THR A 195 -0.92 -30.51 3.34
C THR A 195 -2.04 -30.30 4.34
N ASP A 196 -1.75 -29.70 5.50
CA ASP A 196 -2.73 -29.42 6.57
C ASP A 196 -3.73 -28.35 6.19
N MET A 197 -3.41 -27.50 5.21
CA MET A 197 -4.23 -26.38 4.72
C MET A 197 -5.01 -26.69 3.44
N GLN A 198 -4.92 -27.90 2.91
CA GLN A 198 -5.59 -28.30 1.65
C GLN A 198 -7.12 -28.25 1.73
N GLY A 199 -7.70 -28.35 2.95
CA GLY A 199 -9.14 -28.20 3.20
C GLY A 199 -9.61 -26.79 3.50
N ASP A 200 -8.69 -25.84 3.69
CA ASP A 200 -9.00 -24.45 4.01
C ASP A 200 -9.10 -23.62 2.72
N ARG A 201 -10.33 -23.40 2.26
CA ARG A 201 -10.61 -22.67 1.03
C ARG A 201 -10.12 -21.24 1.06
N ASP A 202 -10.29 -20.55 2.19
CA ASP A 202 -9.88 -19.14 2.35
C ASP A 202 -8.36 -19.01 2.30
N HIS A 203 -7.65 -20.01 2.84
CA HIS A 203 -6.20 -20.08 2.72
C HIS A 203 -5.75 -20.29 1.27
N LEU A 204 -6.39 -21.18 0.55
CA LEU A 204 -6.04 -21.47 -0.86
C LEU A 204 -6.38 -20.28 -1.77
N GLU A 205 -7.47 -19.56 -1.52
CA GLU A 205 -7.80 -18.32 -2.25
C GLU A 205 -6.73 -17.24 -2.01
N ARG A 206 -6.29 -17.03 -0.75
CA ARG A 206 -5.18 -16.12 -0.42
C ARG A 206 -3.87 -16.53 -1.07
N PHE A 207 -3.60 -17.82 -1.11
CA PHE A 207 -2.41 -18.38 -1.77
C PHE A 207 -2.36 -18.05 -3.27
N LEU A 208 -3.48 -18.20 -3.99
CA LEU A 208 -3.58 -17.80 -5.40
C LEU A 208 -3.56 -16.29 -5.60
N MET A 209 -4.11 -15.53 -4.64
CA MET A 209 -4.08 -14.07 -4.67
C MET A 209 -2.64 -13.55 -4.63
N GLU A 210 -1.73 -14.24 -3.95
CA GLU A 210 -0.30 -13.88 -3.91
C GLU A 210 0.32 -13.85 -5.33
N GLU A 211 0.07 -14.87 -6.15
CA GLU A 211 0.52 -14.87 -7.56
C GLU A 211 -0.15 -13.76 -8.38
N TRP A 212 -1.44 -13.55 -8.16
CA TRP A 212 -2.20 -12.52 -8.86
C TRP A 212 -1.66 -11.11 -8.55
N ILE A 213 -1.30 -10.84 -7.30
CA ILE A 213 -0.67 -9.59 -6.87
C ILE A 213 0.72 -9.44 -7.49
N ALA A 214 1.55 -10.47 -7.37
CA ALA A 214 2.92 -10.46 -7.89
C ALA A 214 2.97 -10.15 -9.40
N ARG A 215 2.01 -10.65 -10.18
CA ARG A 215 1.90 -10.38 -11.63
C ARG A 215 1.60 -8.92 -11.98
N ARG A 216 1.05 -8.15 -11.05
CA ARG A 216 0.65 -6.73 -11.26
C ARG A 216 1.67 -5.74 -10.78
N LEU A 217 2.57 -6.17 -9.93
CA LEU A 217 3.61 -5.32 -9.38
C LEU A 217 4.85 -5.33 -10.27
N ASN A 218 5.23 -4.16 -10.75
CA ASN A 218 6.45 -3.98 -11.55
C ASN A 218 7.44 -3.11 -10.77
N SER A 219 8.23 -3.76 -9.92
CA SER A 219 9.28 -3.10 -9.14
C SER A 219 10.49 -4.03 -8.99
N PRO A 220 11.73 -3.55 -9.05
CA PRO A 220 12.91 -4.35 -8.74
C PRO A 220 12.96 -4.76 -7.25
N HIS A 221 12.20 -4.08 -6.39
CA HIS A 221 12.13 -4.30 -4.96
C HIS A 221 10.96 -5.17 -4.51
N VAL A 222 10.32 -5.87 -5.45
CA VAL A 222 9.24 -6.83 -5.21
C VAL A 222 9.55 -8.12 -5.93
N LEU A 223 9.29 -9.25 -5.29
CA LEU A 223 9.53 -10.58 -5.85
C LEU A 223 8.73 -10.76 -7.15
N LYS A 224 9.40 -11.20 -8.20
CA LYS A 224 8.80 -11.38 -9.52
C LYS A 224 8.24 -12.79 -9.71
N PRO A 225 7.01 -12.93 -10.23
CA PRO A 225 6.49 -14.22 -10.61
C PRO A 225 7.17 -14.72 -11.89
N CYS A 226 7.41 -16.02 -11.97
CA CYS A 226 7.84 -16.68 -13.20
C CYS A 226 6.59 -17.01 -14.02
N LEU A 227 6.34 -16.21 -15.07
CA LEU A 227 5.21 -16.45 -15.98
C LEU A 227 5.53 -17.65 -16.88
N GLN A 228 4.64 -18.64 -16.88
CA GLN A 228 4.82 -19.83 -17.69
C GLN A 228 3.57 -20.17 -18.50
N SER A 229 3.78 -20.62 -19.73
CA SER A 229 2.72 -21.05 -20.66
C SER A 229 2.36 -22.54 -20.52
N ARG A 230 3.08 -23.30 -19.68
CA ARG A 230 2.83 -24.74 -19.50
C ARG A 230 1.55 -25.01 -18.71
N LYS A 231 0.94 -26.16 -18.99
CA LYS A 231 -0.25 -26.62 -18.26
C LYS A 231 0.13 -26.94 -16.81
N ARG A 232 -0.61 -26.39 -15.85
CA ARG A 232 -0.54 -26.75 -14.44
C ARG A 232 -1.48 -27.90 -14.14
N ASN A 233 -1.01 -28.89 -13.40
CA ASN A 233 -1.82 -29.98 -12.83
C ASN A 233 -2.00 -29.81 -11.32
N TYR A 234 -1.10 -29.09 -10.66
CA TYR A 234 -1.08 -28.89 -9.22
C TYR A 234 -1.13 -27.42 -8.83
N LEU A 235 -1.59 -27.19 -7.60
CA LEU A 235 -1.62 -25.85 -7.01
C LEU A 235 -0.25 -25.49 -6.42
N TYR A 236 0.46 -24.60 -7.08
CA TYR A 236 1.74 -24.01 -6.64
C TYR A 236 1.92 -22.61 -7.25
N VAL A 237 2.80 -21.83 -6.67
CA VAL A 237 3.24 -20.52 -7.20
C VAL A 237 4.73 -20.59 -7.48
N VAL A 238 5.17 -20.05 -8.62
CA VAL A 238 6.58 -20.01 -8.99
C VAL A 238 7.04 -18.57 -9.12
N THR A 239 8.15 -18.28 -8.43
CA THR A 239 8.77 -16.95 -8.44
C THR A 239 10.26 -17.08 -8.74
N GLU A 240 10.90 -15.95 -9.05
CA GLU A 240 12.36 -15.91 -9.10
C GLU A 240 12.96 -16.42 -7.79
N TYR A 241 14.07 -17.13 -7.88
CA TYR A 241 14.87 -17.48 -6.72
C TYR A 241 15.78 -16.29 -6.36
N VAL A 242 15.62 -15.76 -5.17
CA VAL A 242 16.48 -14.68 -4.64
C VAL A 242 17.64 -15.31 -3.89
N GLU A 243 18.82 -15.27 -4.47
CA GLU A 243 20.04 -15.70 -3.79
C GLU A 243 20.52 -14.63 -2.82
N GLY A 244 20.25 -14.84 -1.53
CA GLY A 244 20.55 -13.86 -0.50
C GLY A 244 20.08 -14.32 0.87
N GLN A 245 19.88 -13.36 1.77
CA GLN A 245 19.43 -13.60 3.15
C GLN A 245 18.22 -12.73 3.49
N THR A 246 17.43 -13.16 4.47
CA THR A 246 16.35 -12.33 5.01
C THR A 246 16.92 -11.12 5.75
N LEU A 247 16.13 -10.05 5.85
CA LEU A 247 16.52 -8.88 6.65
C LEU A 247 16.70 -9.24 8.13
N THR A 248 15.95 -10.24 8.63
CA THR A 248 16.17 -10.79 9.97
C THR A 248 17.59 -11.32 10.15
N GLN A 249 18.05 -12.18 9.21
CA GLN A 249 19.42 -12.71 9.27
C GLN A 249 20.45 -11.60 9.12
N TRP A 250 20.20 -10.67 8.19
CA TRP A 250 21.08 -9.53 7.99
C TRP A 250 21.24 -8.68 9.27
N MET A 251 20.16 -8.43 10.03
CA MET A 251 20.22 -7.70 11.30
C MET A 251 21.02 -8.46 12.37
N ILE A 252 20.95 -9.80 12.38
CA ILE A 252 21.77 -10.64 13.29
C ILE A 252 23.24 -10.50 12.94
N ASP A 253 23.57 -10.57 11.65
CA ASP A 253 24.96 -10.48 11.16
C ASP A 253 25.53 -9.06 11.29
N ASN A 254 24.65 -8.06 11.31
CA ASN A 254 25.01 -6.63 11.40
C ASN A 254 24.33 -5.95 12.60
N PRO A 255 24.72 -6.26 13.84
CA PRO A 255 24.04 -5.75 15.05
C PRO A 255 24.20 -4.23 15.27
N LYS A 256 25.18 -3.61 14.60
CA LYS A 256 25.43 -2.16 14.61
C LYS A 256 25.74 -1.64 13.22
N PRO A 257 24.77 -1.64 12.29
CA PRO A 257 25.03 -1.21 10.93
C PRO A 257 25.27 0.30 10.86
N ALA A 258 25.99 0.76 9.85
CA ALA A 258 26.14 2.19 9.60
C ALA A 258 24.79 2.81 9.23
N LEU A 259 24.55 4.04 9.68
CA LEU A 259 23.30 4.77 9.43
C LEU A 259 22.97 4.84 7.92
N GLU A 260 23.97 5.08 7.06
CA GLU A 260 23.76 5.18 5.62
C GLU A 260 23.37 3.83 4.99
N THR A 261 23.87 2.72 5.50
CA THR A 261 23.45 1.38 5.08
C THR A 261 21.98 1.14 5.43
N VAL A 262 21.56 1.52 6.64
CA VAL A 262 20.15 1.41 7.05
C VAL A 262 19.26 2.27 6.16
N ARG A 263 19.63 3.52 5.89
CA ARG A 263 18.90 4.41 4.97
C ARG A 263 18.73 3.80 3.59
N GLY A 264 19.81 3.25 3.02
CA GLY A 264 19.80 2.62 1.71
C GLY A 264 18.85 1.40 1.65
N ILE A 265 18.81 0.58 2.70
CA ILE A 265 17.88 -0.55 2.79
C ILE A 265 16.43 -0.06 2.93
N VAL A 266 16.19 0.88 3.86
CA VAL A 266 14.83 1.43 4.12
C VAL A 266 14.26 2.11 2.87
N GLU A 267 15.09 2.84 2.11
CA GLU A 267 14.68 3.46 0.85
C GLU A 267 14.28 2.42 -0.20
N GLN A 268 14.99 1.31 -0.31
CA GLN A 268 14.65 0.24 -1.23
C GLN A 268 13.35 -0.46 -0.81
N ILE A 269 13.14 -0.72 0.50
CA ILE A 269 11.88 -1.25 1.01
C ILE A 269 10.74 -0.29 0.68
N ALA A 270 10.91 1.01 0.93
CA ALA A 270 9.90 2.02 0.63
C ALA A 270 9.53 2.06 -0.85
N LYS A 271 10.50 1.95 -1.77
CA LYS A 271 10.23 1.83 -3.22
C LYS A 271 9.40 0.57 -3.55
N GLY A 272 9.67 -0.53 -2.87
CA GLY A 272 8.87 -1.75 -2.96
C GLY A 272 7.43 -1.52 -2.49
N VAL A 273 7.23 -1.01 -1.27
CA VAL A 273 5.90 -0.72 -0.70
C VAL A 273 5.14 0.32 -1.52
N GLN A 274 5.82 1.32 -2.06
CA GLN A 274 5.20 2.30 -2.93
C GLN A 274 4.62 1.68 -4.21
N ALA A 275 5.19 0.59 -4.72
CA ALA A 275 4.62 -0.15 -5.84
C ALA A 275 3.26 -0.77 -5.49
N PHE A 276 3.07 -1.25 -4.25
CA PHE A 276 1.76 -1.69 -3.75
C PHE A 276 0.79 -0.52 -3.63
N HIS A 277 1.20 0.57 -2.99
CA HIS A 277 0.33 1.73 -2.76
C HIS A 277 -0.19 2.37 -4.06
N ARG A 278 0.65 2.44 -5.11
CA ARG A 278 0.23 2.92 -6.44
C ARG A 278 -0.84 2.06 -7.10
N MET A 279 -0.96 0.80 -6.70
CA MET A 279 -1.98 -0.12 -7.17
C MET A 279 -3.14 -0.27 -6.19
N GLU A 280 -3.28 0.68 -5.24
CA GLU A 280 -4.28 0.64 -4.14
C GLU A 280 -4.24 -0.66 -3.34
N MET A 281 -3.02 -1.19 -3.15
CA MET A 281 -2.77 -2.37 -2.35
C MET A 281 -2.06 -1.98 -1.05
N LEU A 282 -2.41 -2.64 0.05
CA LEU A 282 -1.74 -2.53 1.33
C LEU A 282 -1.04 -3.83 1.65
N HIS A 283 0.24 -3.78 2.01
CA HIS A 283 1.01 -4.99 2.28
C HIS A 283 0.54 -5.70 3.55
N GLN A 284 0.25 -4.96 4.62
CA GLN A 284 -0.31 -5.39 5.91
C GLN A 284 0.58 -6.31 6.78
N ASP A 285 1.56 -7.00 6.22
CA ASP A 285 2.49 -7.89 6.94
C ASP A 285 3.95 -7.58 6.59
N LEU A 286 4.30 -6.28 6.57
CA LEU A 286 5.67 -5.85 6.34
C LEU A 286 6.51 -6.13 7.59
N ARG A 287 7.48 -7.04 7.46
CA ARG A 287 8.35 -7.50 8.54
C ARG A 287 9.69 -8.02 8.00
N PRO A 288 10.74 -8.09 8.82
CA PRO A 288 12.07 -8.49 8.36
C PRO A 288 12.15 -9.88 7.71
N GLU A 289 11.31 -10.82 8.11
CA GLU A 289 11.24 -12.17 7.54
C GLU A 289 10.72 -12.14 6.09
N ASN A 290 9.87 -11.15 5.75
CA ASN A 290 9.26 -10.99 4.42
C ASN A 290 10.09 -10.07 3.51
N ILE A 291 11.33 -9.76 3.88
CA ILE A 291 12.25 -8.92 3.13
C ILE A 291 13.56 -9.69 2.95
N MET A 292 14.04 -9.79 1.72
CA MET A 292 15.34 -10.36 1.39
C MET A 292 16.30 -9.30 0.86
N ILE A 293 17.58 -9.51 1.12
CA ILE A 293 18.70 -8.77 0.53
C ILE A 293 19.49 -9.78 -0.30
N ASP A 294 19.58 -9.56 -1.61
CA ASP A 294 20.31 -10.44 -2.50
C ASP A 294 21.82 -10.19 -2.43
N SER A 295 22.58 -11.02 -3.13
CA SER A 295 24.04 -10.95 -3.17
C SER A 295 24.59 -9.64 -3.75
N THR A 296 23.77 -8.87 -4.47
CA THR A 296 24.14 -7.55 -5.03
C THR A 296 23.77 -6.38 -4.11
N GLY A 297 23.10 -6.65 -2.99
CA GLY A 297 22.56 -5.63 -2.07
C GLY A 297 21.20 -5.08 -2.48
N THR A 298 20.52 -5.71 -3.44
CA THR A 298 19.16 -5.35 -3.82
C THR A 298 18.15 -5.93 -2.80
N VAL A 299 17.30 -5.06 -2.29
CA VAL A 299 16.26 -5.45 -1.32
C VAL A 299 14.99 -5.83 -2.08
N LYS A 300 14.37 -6.95 -1.70
CA LYS A 300 13.11 -7.44 -2.28
C LYS A 300 12.11 -7.85 -1.20
N ILE A 301 10.86 -7.43 -1.36
CA ILE A 301 9.71 -7.90 -0.57
C ILE A 301 9.25 -9.22 -1.18
N ILE A 302 9.10 -10.28 -0.36
CA ILE A 302 8.97 -11.67 -0.86
C ILE A 302 7.67 -12.38 -0.49
N ASP A 303 6.80 -11.82 0.35
CA ASP A 303 5.52 -12.44 0.76
C ASP A 303 4.38 -11.43 0.67
N PHE A 304 3.32 -11.81 -0.04
CA PHE A 304 2.13 -10.99 -0.30
C PHE A 304 0.85 -11.64 0.22
N GLY A 305 0.94 -12.72 0.97
CA GLY A 305 -0.20 -13.53 1.42
C GLY A 305 -1.19 -12.78 2.32
N SER A 306 -0.80 -11.64 2.89
CA SER A 306 -1.65 -10.78 3.71
C SER A 306 -2.05 -9.47 3.01
N THR A 307 -1.67 -9.29 1.74
CA THR A 307 -1.91 -8.05 1.01
C THR A 307 -3.41 -7.84 0.78
N ARG A 308 -3.90 -6.67 1.14
CA ARG A 308 -5.27 -6.24 0.83
C ARG A 308 -5.26 -5.46 -0.48
N VAL A 309 -6.18 -5.81 -1.37
CA VAL A 309 -6.42 -5.12 -2.64
C VAL A 309 -7.74 -4.39 -2.54
N ALA A 310 -7.77 -3.09 -2.82
CA ALA A 310 -9.02 -2.33 -2.84
C ALA A 310 -9.98 -2.93 -3.91
N GLY A 311 -11.25 -3.08 -3.55
CA GLY A 311 -12.29 -3.64 -4.43
C GLY A 311 -12.29 -5.16 -4.61
N VAL A 312 -11.35 -5.92 -4.03
CA VAL A 312 -11.32 -7.40 -4.16
C VAL A 312 -11.80 -8.12 -2.89
N VAL A 313 -11.75 -7.50 -1.73
CA VAL A 313 -11.99 -8.16 -0.44
C VAL A 313 -13.09 -7.48 0.36
N GLU A 314 -14.32 -7.50 -0.13
CA GLU A 314 -15.48 -7.25 0.74
C GLU A 314 -16.23 -8.53 1.14
N SER A 315 -15.80 -9.70 0.64
CA SER A 315 -16.48 -10.98 0.94
C SER A 315 -15.94 -11.74 2.15
N ALA A 316 -14.82 -11.33 2.74
CA ALA A 316 -14.35 -11.91 4.00
C ALA A 316 -14.76 -10.98 5.14
N GLY A 317 -15.77 -11.39 5.92
CA GLY A 317 -16.20 -10.71 7.13
C GLY A 317 -15.02 -10.42 8.08
N PRO A 318 -15.22 -9.61 9.15
CA PRO A 318 -14.18 -9.26 10.11
C PRO A 318 -13.87 -10.47 11.01
N ASP A 319 -13.49 -11.60 10.41
CA ASP A 319 -13.21 -12.83 11.14
C ASP A 319 -11.79 -12.83 11.67
N GLU A 320 -11.74 -12.97 12.99
CA GLU A 320 -10.68 -13.48 13.85
C GLU A 320 -9.32 -13.71 13.17
N ARG A 321 -8.64 -12.61 12.86
CA ARG A 321 -7.22 -12.68 12.54
C ARG A 321 -6.48 -13.09 13.81
N VAL A 322 -6.35 -14.40 14.01
CA VAL A 322 -5.41 -14.95 14.98
C VAL A 322 -4.01 -14.60 14.47
N TYR A 323 -3.49 -13.47 14.93
CA TYR A 323 -2.11 -13.09 14.65
C TYR A 323 -1.19 -14.07 15.39
N PRO A 324 -0.29 -14.80 14.70
CA PRO A 324 0.74 -15.56 15.38
C PRO A 324 1.56 -14.62 16.25
N LEU A 325 1.88 -15.01 17.46
CA LEU A 325 2.59 -14.20 18.47
C LEU A 325 3.90 -13.54 17.97
N GLY A 326 4.51 -14.03 16.91
CA GLY A 326 5.73 -13.47 16.31
C GLY A 326 5.51 -12.34 15.30
N THR A 327 4.35 -12.22 14.70
CA THR A 327 4.04 -11.25 13.62
C THR A 327 3.56 -9.90 14.17
N VAL A 328 3.06 -9.89 15.38
CA VAL A 328 2.32 -8.77 16.00
C VAL A 328 3.18 -7.54 16.27
N GLN A 329 4.50 -7.68 16.28
CA GLN A 329 5.44 -6.61 16.68
C GLN A 329 5.57 -5.48 15.66
N TYR A 330 5.34 -5.77 14.36
CA TYR A 330 5.42 -4.80 13.27
C TYR A 330 4.05 -4.33 12.81
N THR A 331 2.99 -4.95 13.34
CA THR A 331 1.61 -4.65 12.96
C THR A 331 1.19 -3.29 13.53
N ALA A 332 0.61 -2.46 12.68
CA ALA A 332 0.12 -1.14 13.05
C ALA A 332 -1.01 -1.24 14.09
N PRO A 333 -1.03 -0.34 15.11
CA PRO A 333 -1.95 -0.43 16.24
C PRO A 333 -3.44 -0.43 15.90
N GLU A 334 -3.84 0.23 14.81
CA GLU A 334 -5.22 0.31 14.35
C GLU A 334 -5.80 -1.07 13.99
N TYR A 335 -4.99 -2.02 13.53
CA TYR A 335 -5.47 -3.37 13.26
C TYR A 335 -5.93 -4.10 14.52
N PHE A 336 -5.35 -3.80 15.69
CA PHE A 336 -5.79 -4.36 16.96
C PHE A 336 -7.11 -3.79 17.47
N LEU A 337 -7.57 -2.69 16.86
CA LEU A 337 -8.88 -2.09 17.11
C LEU A 337 -9.94 -2.61 16.14
N GLY A 338 -9.57 -3.47 15.17
CA GLY A 338 -10.46 -3.91 14.09
C GLY A 338 -10.67 -2.83 13.02
N GLU A 339 -9.86 -1.76 13.03
CA GLU A 339 -9.95 -0.70 12.03
C GLU A 339 -9.27 -1.15 10.71
N ALA A 340 -9.80 -0.71 9.59
CA ALA A 340 -9.17 -0.94 8.29
C ALA A 340 -7.84 -0.20 8.22
N GLY A 341 -6.79 -0.88 7.73
CA GLY A 341 -5.50 -0.25 7.48
C GLY A 341 -5.54 0.72 6.31
N THR A 342 -4.53 1.58 6.27
CA THR A 342 -4.27 2.53 5.19
C THR A 342 -2.79 2.47 4.80
N THR A 343 -2.35 3.25 3.82
CA THR A 343 -0.93 3.42 3.48
C THR A 343 -0.07 3.77 4.70
N ARG A 344 -0.66 4.50 5.67
CA ARG A 344 -0.01 4.87 6.93
C ARG A 344 0.25 3.67 7.85
N SER A 345 -0.44 2.55 7.65
CA SER A 345 -0.20 1.29 8.39
C SER A 345 1.12 0.63 7.95
N ASP A 346 1.38 0.62 6.63
CA ASP A 346 2.65 0.11 6.10
C ASP A 346 3.83 1.05 6.46
N ILE A 347 3.59 2.38 6.54
CA ILE A 347 4.58 3.35 7.05
C ILE A 347 4.96 3.03 8.51
N PHE A 348 3.98 2.71 9.36
CA PHE A 348 4.26 2.27 10.73
C PHE A 348 5.16 1.05 10.77
N SER A 349 4.84 0.02 9.99
CA SER A 349 5.64 -1.22 9.93
C SER A 349 7.06 -0.95 9.46
N LEU A 350 7.23 -0.13 8.41
CA LEU A 350 8.55 0.31 7.93
C LEU A 350 9.30 1.13 8.97
N GLY A 351 8.62 2.00 9.71
CA GLY A 351 9.18 2.75 10.83
C GLY A 351 9.71 1.85 11.95
N VAL A 352 8.95 0.79 12.32
CA VAL A 352 9.38 -0.20 13.31
C VAL A 352 10.61 -0.96 12.83
N ILE A 353 10.64 -1.41 11.57
CA ILE A 353 11.79 -2.08 10.95
C ILE A 353 13.02 -1.17 10.99
N SER A 354 12.86 0.09 10.57
CA SER A 354 13.94 1.09 10.55
C SER A 354 14.52 1.34 11.96
N TYR A 355 13.63 1.47 12.94
CA TYR A 355 14.01 1.63 14.34
C TYR A 355 14.79 0.41 14.85
N GLN A 356 14.30 -0.81 14.56
CA GLN A 356 14.94 -2.04 14.99
C GLN A 356 16.31 -2.24 14.33
N MET A 357 16.46 -1.94 13.06
CA MET A 357 17.77 -1.99 12.38
C MET A 357 18.80 -1.10 13.09
N LEU A 358 18.38 0.06 13.57
CA LEU A 358 19.25 1.02 14.26
C LEU A 358 19.53 0.66 15.70
N SER A 359 18.59 0.10 16.44
CA SER A 359 18.69 -0.09 17.90
C SER A 359 18.80 -1.55 18.33
N GLY A 360 18.43 -2.50 17.49
CA GLY A 360 18.22 -3.90 17.87
C GLY A 360 16.97 -4.12 18.73
N LYS A 361 16.15 -3.09 18.98
CA LYS A 361 14.96 -3.11 19.85
C LYS A 361 13.71 -2.67 19.10
N LEU A 362 12.55 -2.80 19.75
CA LEU A 362 11.27 -2.30 19.24
C LEU A 362 10.93 -0.96 19.89
N PRO A 363 10.32 0.00 19.16
CA PRO A 363 10.07 1.37 19.64
C PRO A 363 9.15 1.45 20.84
N TYR A 364 8.27 0.47 21.04
CA TYR A 364 7.35 0.33 22.17
C TYR A 364 7.53 -0.99 22.94
N GLY A 365 8.64 -1.70 22.71
CA GLY A 365 8.81 -3.05 23.23
C GLY A 365 7.69 -4.00 22.81
N ALA A 366 7.30 -4.93 23.67
CA ALA A 366 6.20 -5.87 23.43
C ALA A 366 4.80 -5.29 23.72
N GLU A 367 4.72 -4.05 24.20
CA GLU A 367 3.45 -3.48 24.68
C GLU A 367 2.50 -3.11 23.54
N ALA A 368 3.01 -2.62 22.41
CA ALA A 368 2.19 -2.25 21.26
C ALA A 368 1.27 -3.40 20.81
N ALA A 369 1.81 -4.60 20.77
CA ALA A 369 1.10 -5.82 20.38
C ALA A 369 -0.06 -6.23 21.30
N ARG A 370 -0.12 -5.69 22.52
CA ARG A 370 -1.11 -6.01 23.55
C ARG A 370 -2.23 -4.99 23.67
N THR A 371 -2.13 -3.86 22.97
CA THR A 371 -3.10 -2.78 23.10
C THR A 371 -4.32 -3.01 22.23
N ARG A 372 -5.47 -3.24 22.86
CA ARG A 372 -6.77 -3.51 22.23
C ARG A 372 -7.76 -2.36 22.34
N THR A 373 -7.34 -1.21 22.87
CA THR A 373 -8.19 -0.03 23.03
C THR A 373 -7.42 1.26 22.72
N LYS A 374 -8.09 2.27 22.20
CA LYS A 374 -7.49 3.60 21.95
C LYS A 374 -6.85 4.21 23.21
N ALA A 375 -7.48 3.99 24.38
CA ALA A 375 -6.96 4.47 25.65
C ALA A 375 -5.63 3.77 26.06
N ALA A 376 -5.47 2.47 25.73
CA ALA A 376 -4.23 1.74 25.95
C ALA A 376 -3.14 2.21 24.95
N GLN A 377 -3.50 2.41 23.68
CA GLN A 377 -2.57 2.89 22.67
C GLN A 377 -2.01 4.28 22.99
N ARG A 378 -2.81 5.19 23.54
CA ARG A 378 -2.36 6.53 23.99
C ARG A 378 -1.35 6.48 25.14
N LYS A 379 -1.25 5.36 25.86
CA LYS A 379 -0.28 5.16 26.94
C LYS A 379 1.06 4.60 26.46
N LEU A 380 1.15 4.17 25.20
CA LEU A 380 2.40 3.70 24.63
C LEU A 380 3.46 4.82 24.68
N ARG A 381 4.65 4.47 25.13
CA ARG A 381 5.77 5.39 25.23
C ARG A 381 6.86 4.98 24.26
N TYR A 382 7.13 5.84 23.31
CA TYR A 382 8.25 5.68 22.39
C TYR A 382 9.58 5.69 23.16
N GLN A 383 10.43 4.73 22.89
CA GLN A 383 11.79 4.68 23.44
C GLN A 383 12.73 5.43 22.49
N SER A 384 13.22 6.59 22.91
CA SER A 384 14.14 7.39 22.09
C SER A 384 15.48 6.68 21.90
N LEU A 385 16.06 6.79 20.71
CA LEU A 385 17.39 6.26 20.37
C LEU A 385 18.52 7.12 20.94
N LEU A 386 18.24 8.34 21.39
CA LEU A 386 19.25 9.33 21.81
C LEU A 386 19.96 8.97 23.13
N GLY A 387 19.41 8.05 23.92
CA GLY A 387 19.99 7.63 25.22
C GLY A 387 20.96 6.45 25.16
N GLU A 388 21.10 5.81 24.03
CA GLU A 388 21.96 4.65 23.83
C GLU A 388 23.22 5.05 23.04
N HIS A 389 24.40 4.79 23.53
CA HIS A 389 25.78 5.08 23.07
C HIS A 389 26.05 5.12 21.54
N ARG A 390 25.10 5.57 20.74
CA ARG A 390 25.15 5.66 19.29
C ARG A 390 24.96 7.11 18.87
N GLU A 391 25.83 7.62 18.02
CA GLU A 391 25.70 8.93 17.39
C GLU A 391 24.59 8.93 16.32
N ILE A 392 23.34 8.73 16.76
CA ILE A 392 22.17 8.90 15.89
C ILE A 392 21.73 10.35 15.99
N PRO A 393 21.63 11.08 14.88
CA PRO A 393 21.16 12.46 14.90
C PRO A 393 19.74 12.57 15.45
N ALA A 394 19.47 13.61 16.25
CA ALA A 394 18.18 13.82 16.88
C ALA A 394 17.01 13.89 15.88
N TRP A 395 17.25 14.38 14.68
CA TRP A 395 16.23 14.46 13.64
C TRP A 395 15.85 13.08 13.07
N ILE A 396 16.75 12.09 13.08
CA ILE A 396 16.43 10.71 12.74
C ILE A 396 15.50 10.10 13.78
N ASP A 397 15.80 10.27 15.07
CA ASP A 397 14.93 9.81 16.15
C ASP A 397 13.54 10.45 16.07
N ALA A 398 13.46 11.75 15.76
CA ALA A 398 12.21 12.45 15.56
C ALA A 398 11.42 11.93 14.35
N ALA A 399 12.09 11.66 13.23
CA ALA A 399 11.46 11.08 12.04
C ALA A 399 10.91 9.68 12.31
N LEU A 400 11.67 8.82 13.00
CA LEU A 400 11.21 7.49 13.41
C LEU A 400 10.04 7.57 14.39
N ARG A 401 10.10 8.46 15.37
CA ARG A 401 9.01 8.70 16.33
C ARG A 401 7.71 9.10 15.62
N LYS A 402 7.79 9.95 14.60
CA LYS A 402 6.62 10.32 13.78
C LYS A 402 6.09 9.12 12.99
N ALA A 403 6.96 8.35 12.32
CA ALA A 403 6.54 7.19 11.52
C ALA A 403 5.81 6.13 12.35
N VAL A 404 6.23 5.92 13.61
CA VAL A 404 5.64 4.88 14.49
C VAL A 404 4.59 5.43 15.45
N GLN A 405 4.01 6.60 15.22
CA GLN A 405 2.92 7.11 16.07
C GLN A 405 1.77 6.11 16.14
N PRO A 406 1.20 5.85 17.34
CA PRO A 406 0.06 4.95 17.49
C PRO A 406 -1.17 5.42 16.69
N ASP A 407 -1.43 6.72 16.66
CA ASP A 407 -2.49 7.34 15.86
C ASP A 407 -2.03 7.48 14.40
N PRO A 408 -2.71 6.82 13.41
CA PRO A 408 -2.34 6.91 12.01
C PRO A 408 -2.30 8.34 11.46
N TYR A 409 -3.15 9.23 11.96
CA TYR A 409 -3.23 10.63 11.50
C TYR A 409 -2.05 11.50 11.96
N GLN A 410 -1.29 11.03 12.95
CA GLN A 410 -0.06 11.70 13.41
C GLN A 410 1.21 11.19 12.71
N ARG A 411 1.08 10.18 11.83
CA ARG A 411 2.17 9.66 11.01
C ARG A 411 2.38 10.52 9.75
N TYR A 412 3.33 10.12 8.95
CA TYR A 412 3.48 10.62 7.58
C TYR A 412 2.27 10.21 6.73
N GLU A 413 1.90 11.09 5.81
CA GLU A 413 0.85 10.79 4.84
C GLU A 413 1.38 9.90 3.73
N GLU A 414 2.59 10.23 3.26
CA GLU A 414 3.26 9.55 2.17
C GLU A 414 4.59 8.93 2.61
N LEU A 415 4.95 7.78 2.03
CA LEU A 415 6.25 7.14 2.25
C LEU A 415 7.43 8.03 1.86
N SER A 416 7.28 8.84 0.82
CA SER A 416 8.29 9.76 0.32
C SER A 416 8.69 10.81 1.35
N GLU A 417 7.74 11.30 2.16
CA GLU A 417 8.00 12.25 3.25
C GLU A 417 8.88 11.62 4.33
N PHE A 418 8.55 10.38 4.73
CA PHE A 418 9.34 9.64 5.71
C PHE A 418 10.77 9.41 5.24
N ILE A 419 10.96 9.00 3.98
CA ILE A 419 12.29 8.78 3.39
C ILE A 419 13.07 10.09 3.28
N HIS A 420 12.39 11.20 2.91
CA HIS A 420 13.01 12.52 2.88
C HIS A 420 13.52 12.93 4.27
N ASP A 421 12.70 12.78 5.31
CA ASP A 421 13.06 13.15 6.68
C ASP A 421 14.12 12.22 7.30
N LEU A 422 14.30 11.00 6.79
CA LEU A 422 15.44 10.14 7.14
C LEU A 422 16.77 10.61 6.53
N ARG A 423 16.74 11.42 5.45
CA ARG A 423 17.93 11.94 4.77
C ARG A 423 18.25 13.40 5.09
N HIS A 424 17.21 14.19 5.36
CA HIS A 424 17.34 15.63 5.54
C HIS A 424 16.77 16.07 6.90
N PRO A 425 17.51 16.91 7.66
CA PRO A 425 17.03 17.42 8.94
C PRO A 425 15.73 18.24 8.77
N ASN A 426 14.65 17.79 9.41
CA ASN A 426 13.39 18.53 9.44
C ASN A 426 13.30 19.33 10.75
N GLN A 427 13.47 20.65 10.64
CA GLN A 427 13.45 21.58 11.78
C GLN A 427 12.09 21.61 12.48
N ALA A 428 10.98 21.37 11.77
CA ALA A 428 9.64 21.34 12.35
C ALA A 428 9.53 20.20 13.38
N LEU A 429 10.06 19.00 13.04
CA LEU A 429 10.05 17.84 13.95
C LEU A 429 10.96 18.04 15.17
N LEU A 430 12.07 18.77 15.02
CA LEU A 430 12.98 19.06 16.12
C LEU A 430 12.41 20.11 17.08
N ASN A 431 11.59 21.03 16.57
CA ASN A 431 10.97 22.11 17.32
C ASN A 431 9.60 21.74 17.94
N GLU A 432 9.09 20.52 17.67
CA GLU A 432 7.92 20.01 18.39
C GLU A 432 8.27 19.94 19.87
N LYS A 433 7.85 20.98 20.61
CA LYS A 433 7.92 21.00 22.07
C LYS A 433 7.10 19.80 22.57
N ASP A 434 7.68 19.04 23.51
CA ASP A 434 6.91 18.06 24.26
C ASP A 434 5.54 18.69 24.61
N PRO A 435 4.43 17.98 24.42
CA PRO A 435 3.12 18.52 24.76
C PRO A 435 3.13 19.02 26.21
N PRO A 436 2.41 20.12 26.50
CA PRO A 436 2.39 20.71 27.84
C PRO A 436 2.13 19.65 28.90
N LEU A 437 2.70 19.81 30.08
CA LEU A 437 2.55 18.86 31.20
C LEU A 437 1.10 18.49 31.49
N ILE A 438 0.16 19.38 31.18
CA ILE A 438 -1.29 19.17 31.33
C ILE A 438 -1.79 18.04 30.41
N ASP A 439 -1.25 17.93 29.19
CA ASP A 439 -1.64 16.90 28.21
C ASP A 439 -0.82 15.60 28.41
N ARG A 440 0.44 15.74 28.85
CA ARG A 440 1.35 14.61 29.07
C ARG A 440 1.03 13.80 30.34
N ASN A 441 0.64 14.47 31.40
CA ASN A 441 0.25 13.84 32.66
C ASN A 441 -0.70 14.76 33.46
N PRO A 442 -2.00 14.78 33.13
CA PRO A 442 -2.97 15.68 33.77
C PRO A 442 -3.01 15.50 35.30
N LEU A 443 -2.90 14.28 35.78
CA LEU A 443 -2.91 13.96 37.22
C LEU A 443 -1.70 14.56 37.94
N PHE A 444 -0.52 14.48 37.36
CA PHE A 444 0.70 15.06 37.92
C PHE A 444 0.63 16.59 37.87
N PHE A 445 0.18 17.16 36.75
CA PHE A 445 -0.01 18.61 36.60
C PHE A 445 -0.92 19.18 37.68
N TRP A 446 -2.11 18.59 37.87
CA TRP A 446 -3.06 19.04 38.88
C TRP A 446 -2.57 18.80 40.30
N LYS A 447 -1.80 17.76 40.59
CA LYS A 447 -1.14 17.57 41.89
C LYS A 447 -0.12 18.67 42.16
N CYS A 448 0.71 19.05 41.18
CA CYS A 448 1.65 20.12 41.30
C CYS A 448 0.93 21.47 41.53
N VAL A 449 -0.13 21.76 40.76
CA VAL A 449 -0.95 22.98 40.94
C VAL A 449 -1.59 23.02 42.34
N SER A 450 -2.18 21.89 42.80
CA SER A 450 -2.79 21.80 44.13
C SER A 450 -1.75 22.01 45.24
N PHE A 451 -0.56 21.43 45.08
CA PHE A 451 0.53 21.61 46.04
C PHE A 451 1.04 23.04 46.12
N ILE A 452 1.19 23.71 44.96
CA ILE A 452 1.57 25.12 44.91
C ILE A 452 0.50 26.01 45.59
N LEU A 453 -0.78 25.75 45.30
CA LEU A 453 -1.90 26.48 45.92
C LEU A 453 -1.92 26.25 47.46
N ALA A 454 -1.66 25.05 47.95
CA ALA A 454 -1.59 24.75 49.38
C ALA A 454 -0.45 25.53 50.06
N ILE A 455 0.73 25.60 49.40
CA ILE A 455 1.86 26.42 49.89
C ILE A 455 1.47 27.92 49.96
N VAL A 456 0.84 28.46 48.93
CA VAL A 456 0.40 29.86 48.88
C VAL A 456 -0.60 30.14 50.01
N ILE A 457 -1.57 29.27 50.25
CA ILE A 457 -2.55 29.38 51.32
C ILE A 457 -1.84 29.34 52.71
N ALA A 458 -0.90 28.42 52.89
CA ALA A 458 -0.14 28.33 54.14
C ALA A 458 0.69 29.60 54.44
N LEU A 459 1.33 30.17 53.40
CA LEU A 459 2.07 31.44 53.51
C LEU A 459 1.15 32.60 53.83
N LEU A 460 -0.02 32.67 53.18
CA LEU A 460 -1.00 33.75 53.46
C LEU A 460 -1.58 33.69 54.89
N LEU A 461 -1.68 32.46 55.46
CA LEU A 461 -2.11 32.26 56.84
C LEU A 461 -1.00 32.54 57.86
N LEU A 462 0.27 32.39 57.48
CA LEU A 462 1.43 32.67 58.33
C LEU A 462 1.77 34.17 58.41
N PHE A 463 1.41 34.93 57.37
CA PHE A 463 1.67 36.39 57.29
C PHE A 463 0.43 37.23 57.60
N ARG A 464 -0.62 36.64 58.13
CA ARG A 464 -1.79 37.31 58.66
C ARG A 464 -1.76 37.26 60.16
#